data_3aa7d3560e64be2f0252b3e6f01da515
#
_entry.id   3aa7d3560e64be2f0252b3e6f01da515
#
_cell.length_a   1.000
_cell.length_b   1.000
_cell.length_c   1.000
_cell.angle_alpha   90.00
_cell.angle_beta   90.00
_cell.angle_gamma   90.00
#
_symmetry.space_group_name_H-M   'P 1'
#
loop_
_entity.id
_entity.type
_entity.pdbx_description
1 polymer ?
#
loop_
_entity_poly.entity_id
_entity_poly.type
_entity_poly.pdbx_seq_one_letter_code
_entity_poly.pdbx_strand_id
1 'polypeptide(L)'
;MIGKLILTHGGLARELLSAAQTISGRLSRFEAISLDWNDGIEEAKAQISAAIDRLDEGQGVLILTDMYGGTPCNVATVFQQPGKVEILTGVNLPMVLRLACQSIEDSNLSDVAHWLQAKAQRSLCLVSDMVQPPKCTEPTADEATEEKKGD
;
A
#
# COMPACT_ATOMS: atom_id res chain seq x y z
N MET A 1 18.47 -1.22 4.10
CA MET A 1 16.98 -1.45 4.13
C MET A 1 16.28 -0.25 3.51
N ILE A 2 15.31 -0.47 2.60
CA ILE A 2 14.52 0.62 1.95
C ILE A 2 13.80 1.45 3.00
N GLY A 3 13.94 2.79 2.92
CA GLY A 3 13.19 3.75 3.73
C GLY A 3 11.74 3.88 3.24
N LYS A 4 10.80 4.17 4.13
CA LYS A 4 9.38 4.33 3.79
C LYS A 4 8.88 5.65 4.38
N LEU A 5 8.53 6.60 3.53
CA LEU A 5 7.98 7.88 3.92
C LEU A 5 6.50 7.94 3.54
N ILE A 6 5.61 8.11 4.50
CA ILE A 6 4.20 8.38 4.24
C ILE A 6 4.01 9.90 4.29
N LEU A 7 3.55 10.47 3.19
CA LEU A 7 3.40 11.92 3.00
C LEU A 7 1.99 12.23 2.50
N THR A 8 1.17 12.87 3.32
CA THR A 8 -0.24 13.08 3.02
C THR A 8 -0.73 14.46 3.43
N HIS A 9 -1.93 14.82 2.96
CA HIS A 9 -2.67 15.95 3.52
C HIS A 9 -3.09 15.66 4.97
N GLY A 10 -3.08 16.70 5.81
CA GLY A 10 -3.56 16.65 7.18
C GLY A 10 -2.93 15.52 8.00
N GLY A 11 -3.66 14.98 8.96
CA GLY A 11 -3.19 13.95 9.88
C GLY A 11 -3.11 12.53 9.33
N LEU A 12 -3.51 12.27 8.08
CA LEU A 12 -3.70 10.92 7.53
C LEU A 12 -2.43 10.06 7.61
N ALA A 13 -1.25 10.62 7.30
CA ALA A 13 0.02 9.88 7.35
C ALA A 13 0.30 9.31 8.74
N ARG A 14 0.11 10.12 9.78
CA ARG A 14 0.33 9.71 11.19
C ARG A 14 -0.67 8.66 11.62
N GLU A 15 -1.94 8.82 11.24
CA GLU A 15 -2.99 7.86 11.60
C GLU A 15 -2.83 6.52 10.89
N LEU A 16 -2.42 6.50 9.62
CA LEU A 16 -2.07 5.27 8.90
C LEU A 16 -0.91 4.53 9.58
N LEU A 17 0.11 5.26 9.98
CA LEU A 17 1.27 4.67 10.67
C LEU A 17 0.88 4.12 12.05
N SER A 18 0.07 4.88 12.81
CA SER A 18 -0.45 4.46 14.10
C SER A 18 -1.31 3.20 14.01
N ALA A 19 -2.23 3.14 13.04
CA ALA A 19 -3.06 1.97 12.79
C ALA A 19 -2.22 0.75 12.40
N ALA A 20 -1.25 0.92 11.48
CA ALA A 20 -0.36 -0.15 11.08
C ALA A 20 0.49 -0.67 12.23
N GLN A 21 1.00 0.20 13.10
CA GLN A 21 1.76 -0.17 14.28
C GLN A 21 0.93 -0.97 15.28
N THR A 22 -0.34 -0.62 15.46
CA THR A 22 -1.26 -1.35 16.34
C THR A 22 -1.49 -2.78 15.85
N ILE A 23 -1.57 -2.98 14.53
CA ILE A 23 -1.84 -4.28 13.91
C ILE A 23 -0.58 -5.15 13.81
N SER A 24 0.53 -4.57 13.32
CA SER A 24 1.76 -5.33 13.02
C SER A 24 2.81 -5.29 14.13
N GLY A 25 2.62 -4.44 15.15
CA GLY A 25 3.59 -4.19 16.18
C GLY A 25 4.65 -3.18 15.75
N ARG A 26 5.92 -3.60 15.63
CA ARG A 26 7.01 -2.67 15.33
C ARG A 26 7.12 -2.37 13.82
N LEU A 27 7.13 -1.08 13.47
CA LEU A 27 7.43 -0.60 12.11
C LEU A 27 8.89 -0.17 12.01
N SER A 28 9.62 -0.78 11.08
CA SER A 28 11.03 -0.46 10.84
C SER A 28 11.19 0.45 9.64
N ARG A 29 11.92 1.56 9.82
CA ARG A 29 12.27 2.50 8.74
C ARG A 29 11.05 3.17 8.11
N PHE A 30 10.06 3.53 8.92
CA PHE A 30 8.92 4.33 8.52
C PHE A 30 8.97 5.71 9.17
N GLU A 31 8.67 6.74 8.39
CA GLU A 31 8.37 8.09 8.86
C GLU A 31 7.05 8.57 8.26
N ALA A 32 6.38 9.49 8.95
CA ALA A 32 5.14 10.11 8.51
C ALA A 32 5.26 11.63 8.53
N ILE A 33 4.97 12.27 7.41
CA ILE A 33 4.86 13.73 7.29
C ILE A 33 3.44 14.07 6.88
N SER A 34 2.82 14.93 7.67
CA SER A 34 1.49 15.48 7.39
C SER A 34 1.66 16.93 6.97
N LEU A 35 1.29 17.25 5.74
CA LEU A 35 1.34 18.61 5.24
C LEU A 35 0.02 19.33 5.50
N ASP A 36 0.09 20.46 6.17
CA ASP A 36 -1.05 21.35 6.38
C ASP A 36 -1.19 22.36 5.25
N TRP A 37 -2.40 22.86 5.05
CA TRP A 37 -2.72 23.83 3.99
C TRP A 37 -1.95 25.14 4.09
N ASN A 38 -1.39 25.44 5.27
CA ASN A 38 -0.65 26.66 5.56
C ASN A 38 0.87 26.46 5.47
N ASP A 39 1.35 25.24 5.25
CA ASP A 39 2.77 24.98 5.14
C ASP A 39 3.32 25.59 3.85
N GLY A 40 4.40 26.36 3.96
CA GLY A 40 5.12 26.87 2.81
C GLY A 40 5.73 25.74 1.98
N ILE A 41 5.68 25.85 0.65
CA ILE A 41 6.25 24.82 -0.24
C ILE A 41 7.71 24.54 0.06
N GLU A 42 8.51 25.57 0.35
CA GLU A 42 9.94 25.42 0.64
C GLU A 42 10.17 24.74 2.00
N GLU A 43 9.32 24.99 2.99
CA GLU A 43 9.36 24.30 4.28
C GLU A 43 8.97 22.83 4.13
N ALA A 44 7.94 22.52 3.36
CA ALA A 44 7.56 21.15 3.04
C ALA A 44 8.69 20.39 2.33
N LYS A 45 9.36 21.01 1.34
CA LYS A 45 10.53 20.43 0.67
C LYS A 45 11.67 20.15 1.65
N ALA A 46 11.96 21.08 2.57
CA ALA A 46 13.02 20.92 3.55
C ALA A 46 12.73 19.73 4.49
N GLN A 47 11.46 19.58 4.94
CA GLN A 47 11.04 18.46 5.77
C GLN A 47 11.18 17.12 5.03
N ILE A 48 10.76 17.07 3.76
CA ILE A 48 10.86 15.85 2.93
C ILE A 48 12.32 15.47 2.69
N SER A 49 13.16 16.46 2.31
CA SER A 49 14.59 16.22 2.10
C SER A 49 15.25 15.64 3.35
N ALA A 50 15.01 16.24 4.50
CA ALA A 50 15.56 15.77 5.76
C ALA A 50 15.06 14.35 6.14
N ALA A 51 13.82 14.02 5.82
CA ALA A 51 13.28 12.67 6.04
C ALA A 51 13.93 11.64 5.09
N ILE A 52 14.12 12.00 3.82
CA ILE A 52 14.83 11.14 2.86
C ILE A 52 16.25 10.85 3.35
N ASP A 53 17.00 11.88 3.79
CA ASP A 53 18.37 11.73 4.29
C ASP A 53 18.46 10.80 5.52
N ARG A 54 17.44 10.85 6.41
CA ARG A 54 17.38 9.95 7.58
C ARG A 54 16.99 8.53 7.23
N LEU A 55 16.15 8.36 6.22
CA LEU A 55 15.59 7.07 5.83
C LEU A 55 16.49 6.30 4.86
N ASP A 56 17.29 6.97 4.04
CA ASP A 56 18.15 6.32 3.06
C ASP A 56 19.43 5.77 3.70
N GLU A 57 19.54 4.45 3.75
CA GLU A 57 20.74 3.72 4.15
C GLU A 57 21.44 3.08 2.94
N GLY A 58 21.27 3.65 1.75
CA GLY A 58 21.89 3.18 0.51
C GLY A 58 20.99 2.31 -0.37
N GLN A 59 19.75 2.02 0.06
CA GLN A 59 18.76 1.28 -0.75
C GLN A 59 17.60 2.17 -1.24
N GLY A 60 17.66 3.47 -0.96
CA GLY A 60 16.69 4.45 -1.37
C GLY A 60 15.43 4.52 -0.48
N VAL A 61 14.51 5.38 -0.88
CA VAL A 61 13.28 5.69 -0.14
C VAL A 61 12.05 5.57 -1.02
N LEU A 62 11.05 4.83 -0.56
CA LEU A 62 9.73 4.78 -1.16
C LEU A 62 8.83 5.81 -0.46
N ILE A 63 8.37 6.81 -1.19
CA ILE A 63 7.40 7.80 -0.72
C ILE A 63 6.00 7.32 -1.10
N LEU A 64 5.11 7.27 -0.12
CA LEU A 64 3.70 6.93 -0.29
C LEU A 64 2.85 8.18 -0.07
N THR A 65 2.13 8.63 -1.09
CA THR A 65 1.23 9.79 -0.99
C THR A 65 -0.23 9.36 -1.06
N ASP A 66 -1.13 10.21 -0.57
CA ASP A 66 -2.56 9.90 -0.54
C ASP A 66 -3.21 9.95 -1.92
N MET A 67 -2.87 10.96 -2.75
CA MET A 67 -3.48 11.10 -4.08
C MET A 67 -2.52 11.68 -5.10
N TYR A 68 -2.70 11.29 -6.35
CA TYR A 68 -1.99 11.89 -7.48
C TYR A 68 -2.49 13.32 -7.74
N GLY A 69 -1.56 14.24 -8.01
CA GLY A 69 -1.87 15.64 -8.31
C GLY A 69 -2.19 16.51 -7.10
N GLY A 70 -2.20 15.94 -5.88
CA GLY A 70 -2.28 16.73 -4.65
C GLY A 70 -0.96 17.40 -4.28
N THR A 71 -1.01 18.39 -3.37
CA THR A 71 0.19 19.11 -2.91
C THR A 71 1.29 18.19 -2.38
N PRO A 72 1.02 17.17 -1.54
CA PRO A 72 2.05 16.24 -1.08
C PRO A 72 2.76 15.53 -2.23
N CYS A 73 2.00 15.02 -3.20
CA CYS A 73 2.56 14.35 -4.38
C CYS A 73 3.40 15.32 -5.23
N ASN A 74 2.89 16.52 -5.50
CA ASN A 74 3.56 17.51 -6.33
C ASN A 74 4.88 17.97 -5.69
N VAL A 75 4.90 18.20 -4.38
CA VAL A 75 6.13 18.58 -3.66
C VAL A 75 7.11 17.40 -3.63
N ALA A 76 6.65 16.17 -3.46
CA ALA A 76 7.50 14.98 -3.48
C ALA A 76 8.15 14.74 -4.85
N THR A 77 7.46 15.09 -5.95
CA THR A 77 7.93 14.81 -7.32
C THR A 77 9.29 15.45 -7.63
N VAL A 78 9.68 16.53 -6.97
CA VAL A 78 11.01 17.15 -7.18
C VAL A 78 12.16 16.28 -6.68
N PHE A 79 11.88 15.31 -5.81
CA PHE A 79 12.87 14.36 -5.26
C PHE A 79 12.90 13.03 -6.00
N GLN A 80 11.96 12.80 -6.94
CA GLN A 80 11.89 11.55 -7.67
C GLN A 80 13.17 11.31 -8.47
N GLN A 81 13.80 10.18 -8.17
CA GLN A 81 15.02 9.74 -8.84
C GLN A 81 15.02 8.22 -8.95
N PRO A 82 15.04 7.65 -10.18
CA PRO A 82 15.02 6.21 -10.37
C PRO A 82 16.05 5.47 -9.51
N GLY A 83 15.61 4.47 -8.78
CA GLY A 83 16.46 3.65 -7.92
C GLY A 83 16.89 4.29 -6.60
N LYS A 84 16.58 5.58 -6.36
CA LYS A 84 16.88 6.27 -5.10
C LYS A 84 15.64 6.78 -4.40
N VAL A 85 14.72 7.40 -5.13
CA VAL A 85 13.44 7.86 -4.59
C VAL A 85 12.34 7.50 -5.58
N GLU A 86 11.45 6.63 -5.17
CA GLU A 86 10.24 6.28 -5.91
C GLU A 86 9.00 6.79 -5.18
N ILE A 87 7.97 7.19 -5.94
CA ILE A 87 6.74 7.75 -5.39
C ILE A 87 5.55 6.90 -5.85
N LEU A 88 4.77 6.43 -4.90
CA LEU A 88 3.54 5.68 -5.16
C LEU A 88 2.36 6.38 -4.50
N THR A 89 1.32 6.65 -5.26
CA THR A 89 0.12 7.36 -4.81
C THR A 89 -0.99 6.37 -4.39
N GLY A 90 -1.99 6.88 -3.67
CA GLY A 90 -3.13 6.08 -3.22
C GLY A 90 -2.84 5.25 -1.98
N VAL A 91 -1.96 5.73 -1.09
CA VAL A 91 -1.60 5.01 0.13
C VAL A 91 -2.82 4.59 0.94
N ASN A 92 -2.80 3.36 1.39
CA ASN A 92 -3.83 2.77 2.23
C ASN A 92 -3.20 1.83 3.26
N LEU A 93 -3.97 1.46 4.27
CA LEU A 93 -3.50 0.61 5.36
C LEU A 93 -2.94 -0.75 4.89
N PRO A 94 -3.58 -1.49 3.96
CA PRO A 94 -3.00 -2.71 3.41
C PRO A 94 -1.60 -2.54 2.80
N MET A 95 -1.31 -1.41 2.14
CA MET A 95 0.03 -1.12 1.60
C MET A 95 1.07 -0.99 2.70
N VAL A 96 0.76 -0.21 3.74
CA VAL A 96 1.67 0.00 4.89
C VAL A 96 1.95 -1.32 5.61
N LEU A 97 0.91 -2.12 5.86
CA LEU A 97 1.06 -3.44 6.49
C LEU A 97 1.90 -4.40 5.65
N ARG A 98 1.76 -4.40 4.32
CA ARG A 98 2.59 -5.23 3.44
C ARG A 98 4.06 -4.86 3.53
N LEU A 99 4.39 -3.57 3.52
CA LEU A 99 5.77 -3.09 3.68
C LEU A 99 6.34 -3.37 5.08
N ALA A 100 5.48 -3.43 6.11
CA ALA A 100 5.88 -3.76 7.47
C ALA A 100 6.19 -5.24 7.68
N CYS A 101 5.41 -6.11 7.03
CA CYS A 101 5.47 -7.56 7.25
C CYS A 101 6.33 -8.32 6.24
N GLN A 102 6.69 -7.68 5.12
CA GLN A 102 7.48 -8.32 4.06
C GLN A 102 8.98 -8.07 4.26
N SER A 103 9.78 -9.11 4.16
CA SER A 103 11.23 -8.95 4.04
C SER A 103 11.57 -8.46 2.64
N ILE A 104 12.00 -7.19 2.55
CA ILE A 104 12.38 -6.51 1.29
C ILE A 104 13.85 -6.06 1.34
N GLU A 105 14.64 -6.66 2.22
CA GLU A 105 15.98 -6.17 2.58
C GLU A 105 16.96 -6.18 1.40
N ASP A 106 16.87 -7.17 0.53
CA ASP A 106 17.76 -7.33 -0.63
C ASP A 106 17.07 -6.94 -1.97
N SER A 107 15.91 -6.28 -1.90
CA SER A 107 15.13 -5.95 -3.09
C SER A 107 15.52 -4.58 -3.65
N ASN A 108 15.44 -4.43 -4.97
CA ASN A 108 15.58 -3.15 -5.65
C ASN A 108 14.36 -2.26 -5.36
N LEU A 109 14.57 -0.97 -5.12
CA LEU A 109 13.51 -0.01 -4.79
C LEU A 109 12.41 0.04 -5.86
N SER A 110 12.79 0.07 -7.13
CA SER A 110 11.82 0.12 -8.23
C SER A 110 10.97 -1.15 -8.32
N ASP A 111 11.58 -2.32 -8.08
CA ASP A 111 10.86 -3.60 -8.05
C ASP A 111 9.87 -3.66 -6.88
N VAL A 112 10.26 -3.13 -5.72
CA VAL A 112 9.37 -3.02 -4.55
C VAL A 112 8.21 -2.08 -4.82
N ALA A 113 8.45 -0.95 -5.47
CA ALA A 113 7.40 0.00 -5.84
C ALA A 113 6.36 -0.64 -6.79
N HIS A 114 6.81 -1.31 -7.85
CA HIS A 114 5.93 -2.02 -8.80
C HIS A 114 5.18 -3.20 -8.14
N TRP A 115 5.88 -3.98 -7.32
CA TRP A 115 5.26 -5.06 -6.56
C TRP A 115 4.15 -4.53 -5.64
N LEU A 116 4.43 -3.44 -4.90
CA LEU A 116 3.45 -2.85 -4.00
C LEU A 116 2.25 -2.29 -4.75
N GLN A 117 2.48 -1.61 -5.89
CA GLN A 117 1.42 -1.11 -6.77
C GLN A 117 0.49 -2.25 -7.20
N ALA A 118 1.05 -3.35 -7.71
CA ALA A 118 0.26 -4.50 -8.15
C ALA A 118 -0.53 -5.15 -7.00
N LYS A 119 0.05 -5.21 -5.79
CA LYS A 119 -0.64 -5.74 -4.60
C LYS A 119 -1.72 -4.79 -4.10
N ALA A 120 -1.49 -3.48 -4.16
CA ALA A 120 -2.47 -2.47 -3.77
C ALA A 120 -3.72 -2.50 -4.66
N GLN A 121 -3.56 -2.57 -5.97
CA GLN A 121 -4.66 -2.68 -6.93
C GLN A 121 -5.55 -3.91 -6.67
N ARG A 122 -4.96 -5.01 -6.19
CA ARG A 122 -5.70 -6.24 -5.84
C ARG A 122 -6.28 -6.24 -4.43
N SER A 123 -6.00 -5.23 -3.63
CA SER A 123 -6.49 -5.14 -2.24
C SER A 123 -7.89 -4.52 -2.13
N LEU A 124 -8.41 -3.96 -3.21
CA LEU A 124 -9.77 -3.47 -3.29
C LEU A 124 -10.71 -4.64 -3.57
N CYS A 125 -11.58 -4.94 -2.62
CA CYS A 125 -12.53 -6.05 -2.72
C CYS A 125 -13.93 -5.56 -2.41
N LEU A 126 -14.90 -5.94 -3.24
CA LEU A 126 -16.30 -5.83 -2.89
C LEU A 126 -16.67 -7.08 -2.07
N VAL A 127 -17.09 -6.87 -0.81
CA VAL A 127 -17.34 -7.98 0.12
C VAL A 127 -18.42 -8.93 -0.40
N SER A 128 -19.45 -8.40 -1.06
CA SER A 128 -20.52 -9.21 -1.66
C SER A 128 -20.03 -10.19 -2.72
N ASP A 129 -18.91 -9.89 -3.41
CA ASP A 129 -18.32 -10.79 -4.40
C ASP A 129 -17.53 -11.93 -3.74
N MET A 130 -17.08 -11.71 -2.50
CA MET A 130 -16.32 -12.69 -1.72
C MET A 130 -17.20 -13.68 -0.97
N VAL A 131 -18.43 -13.27 -0.62
CA VAL A 131 -19.42 -14.06 0.10
C VAL A 131 -20.45 -14.60 -0.90
N GLN A 132 -20.04 -15.49 -1.81
CA GLN A 132 -21.00 -16.24 -2.61
C GLN A 132 -21.63 -17.32 -1.72
N PRO A 133 -22.98 -17.38 -1.61
CA PRO A 133 -23.62 -18.56 -1.01
C PRO A 133 -23.20 -19.79 -1.82
N PRO A 134 -23.02 -20.98 -1.17
CA PRO A 134 -22.70 -22.19 -1.90
C PRO A 134 -23.73 -22.38 -3.01
N LYS A 135 -23.26 -22.55 -4.25
CA LYS A 135 -24.14 -22.87 -5.37
C LYS A 135 -24.88 -24.14 -4.97
N CYS A 136 -26.21 -24.03 -4.76
CA CYS A 136 -27.06 -25.21 -4.70
C CYS A 136 -26.87 -25.90 -6.07
N THR A 137 -26.15 -26.99 -6.10
CA THR A 137 -26.17 -27.91 -7.23
C THR A 137 -27.59 -28.47 -7.24
N GLU A 138 -28.44 -28.01 -8.17
CA GLU A 138 -29.66 -28.71 -8.49
C GLU A 138 -29.27 -30.14 -8.86
N PRO A 139 -29.91 -31.19 -8.30
CA PRO A 139 -29.63 -32.54 -8.69
C PRO A 139 -29.97 -32.65 -10.18
N THR A 140 -28.97 -33.03 -10.98
CA THR A 140 -29.12 -33.30 -12.38
C THR A 140 -30.15 -34.41 -12.52
N ALA A 141 -31.18 -34.19 -13.36
CA ALA A 141 -32.33 -35.09 -13.59
C ALA A 141 -31.99 -36.42 -14.34
N ASP A 142 -30.81 -36.99 -14.14
CA ASP A 142 -30.32 -38.18 -14.83
C ASP A 142 -30.19 -39.44 -13.94
N GLU A 143 -30.66 -39.43 -12.68
CA GLU A 143 -30.67 -40.66 -11.85
C GLU A 143 -32.07 -41.22 -11.56
N ALA A 144 -33.00 -40.99 -12.46
CA ALA A 144 -34.37 -41.54 -12.33
C ALA A 144 -34.79 -42.50 -13.47
N THR A 145 -33.89 -43.36 -13.96
CA THR A 145 -34.31 -44.38 -14.95
C THR A 145 -33.47 -45.65 -14.86
N GLU A 146 -33.41 -46.29 -13.70
CA GLU A 146 -33.01 -47.71 -13.63
C GLU A 146 -33.59 -48.39 -12.36
N GLU A 147 -34.91 -48.48 -12.24
CA GLU A 147 -35.53 -49.55 -11.41
C GLU A 147 -36.96 -49.82 -11.91
N LYS A 148 -37.07 -50.48 -13.05
CA LYS A 148 -38.24 -51.29 -13.37
C LYS A 148 -37.93 -52.23 -14.57
N LYS A 149 -37.26 -53.36 -14.28
CA LYS A 149 -37.43 -54.60 -15.02
C LYS A 149 -36.80 -55.74 -14.23
N GLY A 150 -37.62 -56.59 -13.66
CA GLY A 150 -37.22 -57.84 -13.04
C GLY A 150 -38.33 -58.38 -12.19
N ASP A 151 -39.25 -59.09 -12.84
CA ASP A 151 -40.19 -60.10 -12.37
C ASP A 151 -40.97 -59.89 -11.09
#